data_269c08cac875f0e8cc8049f2bb0add37
#
_entry.id   269c08cac875f0e8cc8049f2bb0add37
#
_cell.length_a   1.000
_cell.length_b   1.000
_cell.length_c   1.000
_cell.angle_alpha   90.00
_cell.angle_beta   90.00
_cell.angle_gamma   90.00
#
_symmetry.space_group_name_H-M   'P 1'
#
loop_
_entity.id
_entity.type
_entity.pdbx_description
1 polymer ?
#
loop_
_entity_poly.entity_id
_entity_poly.type
_entity_poly.pdbx_seq_one_letter_code
_entity_poly.pdbx_strand_id
1 'polypeptide(L)'
;VHISYKELLVLLLIPAVLIFGNTKICYANAPPPPSVSVVVSSAPEDLELNIGSVAAKRIDRIFESYFTFYLEFTNSVYTLTVTEGNNTYDIALPPLQKYNNLFRLDLENRELILGTSSWRPYEFASITLALTLLIEGIIFFLFGYRKWRSWIIFLAVNIVTQGFLYVWLNNGFYPLVNNYSFPVYFSLVLGEILVVIAETAILLIFINERRRIVTFSYVILANLVSFFAGGYLINAMI
;
A
#
# COMPACT_ATOMS: atom_id res chain seq x y z
N VAL A 1 -11.24 22.95 -26.53
CA VAL A 1 -10.50 21.86 -27.17
C VAL A 1 -11.47 20.71 -27.37
N HIS A 2 -11.79 20.37 -28.62
CA HIS A 2 -12.62 19.24 -28.96
C HIS A 2 -11.71 18.01 -29.05
N ILE A 3 -11.57 17.25 -27.97
CA ILE A 3 -10.88 15.95 -28.02
C ILE A 3 -11.77 15.02 -28.88
N SER A 4 -11.22 14.51 -29.94
CA SER A 4 -11.87 13.57 -30.84
C SER A 4 -12.09 12.23 -30.11
N TYR A 5 -13.15 11.51 -30.47
CA TYR A 5 -13.43 10.16 -29.93
C TYR A 5 -12.24 9.20 -30.08
N LYS A 6 -11.47 9.35 -31.15
CA LYS A 6 -10.24 8.56 -31.41
C LYS A 6 -9.11 8.92 -30.46
N GLU A 7 -8.92 10.19 -30.13
CA GLU A 7 -7.92 10.63 -29.18
C GLU A 7 -8.24 10.19 -27.76
N LEU A 8 -9.53 10.17 -27.39
CA LEU A 8 -10.00 9.64 -26.12
C LEU A 8 -9.74 8.12 -26.01
N LEU A 9 -9.99 7.38 -27.09
CA LEU A 9 -9.74 5.93 -27.15
C LEU A 9 -8.24 5.61 -27.02
N VAL A 10 -7.39 6.39 -27.67
CA VAL A 10 -5.93 6.25 -27.58
C VAL A 10 -5.43 6.57 -26.16
N LEU A 11 -5.95 7.61 -25.51
CA LEU A 11 -5.65 7.98 -24.14
C LEU A 11 -6.06 6.90 -23.11
N LEU A 12 -7.11 6.14 -23.39
CA LEU A 12 -7.54 5.01 -22.56
C LEU A 12 -6.79 3.71 -22.87
N LEU A 13 -6.35 3.52 -24.12
CA LEU A 13 -5.63 2.31 -24.52
C LEU A 13 -4.15 2.32 -24.10
N ILE A 14 -3.50 3.48 -24.07
CA ILE A 14 -2.08 3.58 -23.69
C ILE A 14 -1.84 3.05 -22.26
N PRO A 15 -2.57 3.46 -21.23
CA PRO A 15 -2.42 2.89 -19.88
C PRO A 15 -2.71 1.39 -19.85
N ALA A 16 -3.76 0.94 -20.54
CA ALA A 16 -4.10 -0.49 -20.59
C ALA A 16 -2.98 -1.33 -21.21
N VAL A 17 -2.37 -0.88 -22.30
CA VAL A 17 -1.23 -1.57 -22.95
C VAL A 17 0.01 -1.56 -22.05
N LEU A 18 0.28 -0.47 -21.32
CA LEU A 18 1.39 -0.39 -20.38
C LEU A 18 1.18 -1.31 -19.17
N ILE A 19 -0.06 -1.50 -18.73
CA ILE A 19 -0.42 -2.37 -17.60
C ILE A 19 -0.32 -3.84 -17.99
N PHE A 20 -0.89 -4.23 -19.12
CA PHE A 20 -0.95 -5.62 -19.57
C PHE A 20 0.29 -6.08 -20.34
N GLY A 21 1.11 -5.14 -20.84
CA GLY A 21 2.31 -5.45 -21.62
C GLY A 21 3.52 -5.96 -20.81
N ASN A 22 3.50 -5.83 -19.49
CA ASN A 22 4.60 -6.22 -18.59
C ASN A 22 4.25 -7.34 -17.60
N THR A 23 3.34 -8.23 -17.95
CA THR A 23 3.03 -9.38 -17.11
C THR A 23 4.21 -10.36 -17.09
N LYS A 24 5.03 -10.29 -16.06
CA LYS A 24 5.94 -11.37 -15.73
C LYS A 24 5.08 -12.53 -15.21
N ILE A 25 5.11 -13.67 -15.93
CA ILE A 25 4.46 -14.89 -15.46
C ILE A 25 5.17 -15.32 -14.17
N CYS A 26 4.51 -15.13 -13.04
CA CYS A 26 4.99 -15.61 -11.76
C CYS A 26 4.54 -17.06 -11.58
N TYR A 27 5.48 -18.00 -11.61
CA TYR A 27 5.25 -19.38 -11.24
C TYR A 27 5.26 -19.49 -9.71
N ALA A 28 4.14 -19.21 -9.07
CA ALA A 28 3.98 -19.41 -7.64
C ALA A 28 3.25 -20.73 -7.39
N ASN A 29 4.02 -21.82 -7.25
CA ASN A 29 3.46 -23.15 -7.00
C ASN A 29 3.40 -23.55 -5.53
N ALA A 30 3.93 -22.75 -4.60
CA ALA A 30 3.87 -23.01 -3.17
C ALA A 30 3.66 -21.71 -2.40
N PRO A 31 2.93 -21.73 -1.27
CA PRO A 31 2.88 -20.59 -0.37
C PRO A 31 4.31 -20.29 0.13
N PRO A 32 4.66 -19.02 0.35
CA PRO A 32 5.96 -18.68 0.93
C PRO A 32 6.11 -19.40 2.28
N PRO A 33 7.33 -19.78 2.68
CA PRO A 33 7.53 -20.45 3.97
C PRO A 33 7.10 -19.53 5.14
N PRO A 34 6.80 -20.12 6.31
CA PRO A 34 6.51 -19.36 7.51
C PRO A 34 7.58 -18.32 7.80
N SER A 35 7.20 -17.13 8.27
CA SER A 35 8.14 -16.03 8.46
C SER A 35 7.97 -15.28 9.77
N VAL A 36 9.09 -14.73 10.22
CA VAL A 36 9.16 -13.70 11.26
C VAL A 36 9.68 -12.44 10.61
N SER A 37 8.94 -11.35 10.72
CA SER A 37 9.35 -10.04 10.23
C SER A 37 9.53 -9.08 11.42
N VAL A 38 10.69 -8.47 11.49
CA VAL A 38 11.02 -7.43 12.48
C VAL A 38 11.11 -6.11 11.76
N VAL A 39 10.32 -5.14 12.22
CA VAL A 39 10.29 -3.78 11.67
C VAL A 39 11.09 -2.88 12.60
N VAL A 40 11.98 -2.10 12.02
CA VAL A 40 12.81 -1.12 12.74
C VAL A 40 12.63 0.25 12.11
N SER A 41 12.15 1.21 12.88
CA SER A 41 12.06 2.60 12.43
C SER A 41 13.45 3.23 12.43
N SER A 42 13.82 3.90 11.33
CA SER A 42 15.11 4.58 11.18
C SER A 42 16.31 3.68 11.51
N ALA A 43 16.30 2.45 10.99
CA ALA A 43 17.36 1.47 11.25
C ALA A 43 18.73 1.97 10.78
N PRO A 44 19.78 1.88 11.63
CA PRO A 44 21.14 2.16 11.20
C PRO A 44 21.59 1.28 10.03
N GLU A 45 22.50 1.78 9.19
CA GLU A 45 22.98 1.02 8.03
C GLU A 45 23.70 -0.27 8.42
N ASP A 46 24.39 -0.25 9.55
CA ASP A 46 25.18 -1.35 10.10
C ASP A 46 24.39 -2.28 11.04
N LEU A 47 23.05 -2.08 11.13
CA LEU A 47 22.19 -2.96 11.91
C LEU A 47 22.05 -4.32 11.24
N GLU A 48 22.43 -5.36 11.97
CA GLU A 48 22.25 -6.76 11.57
C GLU A 48 21.37 -7.50 12.58
N LEU A 49 20.43 -8.28 12.07
CA LEU A 49 19.55 -9.12 12.88
C LEU A 49 19.72 -10.59 12.48
N ASN A 50 19.88 -11.46 13.48
CA ASN A 50 20.02 -12.89 13.29
C ASN A 50 19.11 -13.68 14.23
N ILE A 51 18.59 -14.82 13.78
CA ILE A 51 17.92 -15.80 14.63
C ILE A 51 18.70 -17.12 14.55
N GLY A 52 19.47 -17.41 15.58
CA GLY A 52 20.44 -18.51 15.55
C GLY A 52 21.47 -18.32 14.42
N SER A 53 21.52 -19.25 13.47
CA SER A 53 22.37 -19.15 12.29
C SER A 53 21.71 -18.50 11.06
N VAL A 54 20.45 -18.09 11.16
CA VAL A 54 19.70 -17.52 10.05
C VAL A 54 19.81 -16.01 10.10
N ALA A 55 20.43 -15.41 9.07
CA ALA A 55 20.47 -13.98 8.90
C ALA A 55 19.15 -13.46 8.28
N ALA A 56 18.75 -12.26 8.70
CA ALA A 56 17.57 -11.62 8.13
C ALA A 56 17.77 -11.22 6.67
N LYS A 57 16.71 -11.33 5.88
CA LYS A 57 16.61 -10.60 4.63
C LYS A 57 16.20 -9.16 4.93
N ARG A 58 17.13 -8.21 4.78
CA ARG A 58 16.88 -6.78 4.98
C ARG A 58 16.27 -6.15 3.73
N ILE A 59 15.24 -5.33 3.93
CA ILE A 59 14.62 -4.48 2.91
C ILE A 59 14.44 -3.10 3.53
N ASP A 60 15.17 -2.12 3.02
CA ASP A 60 15.07 -0.74 3.48
C ASP A 60 13.99 0.02 2.72
N ARG A 61 13.23 0.81 3.47
CA ARG A 61 12.23 1.74 2.98
C ARG A 61 12.53 3.13 3.55
N ILE A 62 11.78 4.14 3.11
CA ILE A 62 12.06 5.54 3.51
C ILE A 62 11.95 5.74 5.02
N PHE A 63 10.98 5.12 5.68
CA PHE A 63 10.71 5.32 7.11
C PHE A 63 11.07 4.13 7.98
N GLU A 64 11.13 2.94 7.41
CA GLU A 64 11.29 1.70 8.15
C GLU A 64 12.15 0.70 7.38
N SER A 65 12.88 -0.12 8.11
CA SER A 65 13.59 -1.28 7.56
C SER A 65 12.94 -2.57 8.04
N TYR A 66 12.79 -3.51 7.13
CA TYR A 66 12.19 -4.81 7.37
C TYR A 66 13.26 -5.87 7.37
N PHE A 67 13.28 -6.66 8.42
CA PHE A 67 14.17 -7.80 8.60
C PHE A 67 13.31 -9.07 8.63
N THR A 68 13.34 -9.86 7.56
CA THR A 68 12.49 -11.04 7.42
C THR A 68 13.32 -12.31 7.51
N PHE A 69 12.90 -13.21 8.39
CA PHE A 69 13.43 -14.55 8.58
C PHE A 69 12.43 -15.57 8.09
N TYR A 70 12.89 -16.54 7.33
CA TYR A 70 12.13 -17.71 6.95
C TYR A 70 12.57 -18.88 7.81
N LEU A 71 11.71 -19.33 8.71
CA LEU A 71 12.02 -20.33 9.73
C LEU A 71 11.08 -21.52 9.60
N GLU A 72 11.60 -22.72 9.79
CA GLU A 72 10.78 -23.87 10.09
C GLU A 72 10.33 -23.77 11.54
N PHE A 73 9.03 -23.56 11.77
CA PHE A 73 8.52 -23.43 13.13
C PHE A 73 8.57 -24.77 13.83
N THR A 74 9.56 -24.94 14.67
CA THR A 74 9.61 -25.96 15.70
C THR A 74 9.12 -25.36 17.02
N ASN A 75 8.73 -26.19 17.98
CA ASN A 75 8.32 -25.74 19.32
C ASN A 75 9.50 -25.14 20.15
N SER A 76 10.47 -24.57 19.49
CA SER A 76 11.70 -24.04 20.09
C SER A 76 11.50 -22.57 20.47
N VAL A 77 12.14 -22.17 21.56
CA VAL A 77 12.29 -20.77 21.92
C VAL A 77 13.37 -20.17 21.01
N TYR A 78 13.01 -19.13 20.26
CA TYR A 78 13.95 -18.44 19.40
C TYR A 78 14.51 -17.21 20.10
N THR A 79 15.77 -16.92 19.82
CA THR A 79 16.45 -15.72 20.29
C THR A 79 16.85 -14.88 19.09
N LEU A 80 16.48 -13.60 19.12
CA LEU A 80 16.91 -12.60 18.16
C LEU A 80 18.21 -11.98 18.65
N THR A 81 19.27 -12.16 17.90
CA THR A 81 20.55 -11.47 18.12
C THR A 81 20.57 -10.19 17.30
N VAL A 82 20.74 -9.07 17.99
CA VAL A 82 20.81 -7.72 17.41
C VAL A 82 22.24 -7.25 17.47
N THR A 83 22.82 -6.89 16.34
CA THR A 83 24.17 -6.32 16.25
C THR A 83 24.10 -4.93 15.65
N GLU A 84 24.57 -3.93 16.39
CA GLU A 84 24.65 -2.53 15.97
C GLU A 84 26.10 -2.06 16.18
N GLY A 85 26.85 -1.94 15.10
CA GLY A 85 28.29 -1.66 15.17
C GLY A 85 29.02 -2.71 16.00
N ASN A 86 29.60 -2.27 17.12
CA ASN A 86 30.34 -3.15 18.06
C ASN A 86 29.47 -3.70 19.20
N ASN A 87 28.19 -3.31 19.25
CA ASN A 87 27.30 -3.75 20.31
C ASN A 87 26.45 -4.92 19.82
N THR A 88 26.47 -6.01 20.59
CA THR A 88 25.62 -7.18 20.31
C THR A 88 24.83 -7.54 21.56
N TYR A 89 23.55 -7.80 21.41
CA TYR A 89 22.67 -8.26 22.48
C TYR A 89 21.59 -9.19 21.97
N ASP A 90 21.03 -9.98 22.87
CA ASP A 90 20.04 -10.98 22.58
C ASP A 90 18.68 -10.62 23.17
N ILE A 91 17.60 -10.84 22.39
CA ILE A 91 16.23 -10.66 22.84
C ILE A 91 15.47 -11.98 22.59
N ALA A 92 14.80 -12.49 23.63
CA ALA A 92 13.95 -13.67 23.47
C ALA A 92 12.72 -13.32 22.61
N LEU A 93 12.46 -14.11 21.56
CA LEU A 93 11.25 -13.97 20.78
C LEU A 93 10.06 -14.56 21.57
N PRO A 94 8.92 -13.86 21.57
CA PRO A 94 7.68 -14.44 22.05
C PRO A 94 7.30 -15.69 21.24
N PRO A 95 6.49 -16.60 21.82
CA PRO A 95 6.04 -17.79 21.10
C PRO A 95 5.38 -17.41 19.75
N LEU A 96 5.86 -18.04 18.68
CA LEU A 96 5.33 -17.80 17.33
C LEU A 96 3.98 -18.52 17.19
N GLN A 97 2.91 -17.73 17.01
CA GLN A 97 1.55 -18.26 17.00
C GLN A 97 0.91 -18.30 15.60
N LYS A 98 1.50 -17.58 14.64
CA LYS A 98 0.94 -17.39 13.31
C LYS A 98 1.94 -17.86 12.25
N TYR A 99 1.42 -18.12 11.06
CA TYR A 99 2.24 -18.43 9.90
C TYR A 99 3.22 -17.29 9.58
N ASN A 100 2.74 -16.04 9.70
CA ASN A 100 3.58 -14.84 9.58
C ASN A 100 3.47 -14.07 10.89
N ASN A 101 4.60 -13.86 11.54
CA ASN A 101 4.69 -13.10 12.79
C ASN A 101 5.37 -11.79 12.53
N LEU A 102 4.80 -10.72 13.07
CA LEU A 102 5.32 -9.36 12.93
C LEU A 102 5.66 -8.81 14.29
N PHE A 103 6.86 -8.26 14.39
CA PHE A 103 7.37 -7.59 15.57
C PHE A 103 7.93 -6.23 15.20
N ARG A 104 7.90 -5.29 16.13
CA ARG A 104 8.64 -4.04 16.06
C ARG A 104 9.78 -4.08 17.08
N LEU A 105 10.99 -3.80 16.63
CA LEU A 105 12.14 -3.66 17.50
C LEU A 105 12.31 -2.19 17.88
N ASP A 106 12.29 -1.93 19.17
CA ASP A 106 12.67 -0.67 19.78
C ASP A 106 14.15 -0.76 20.17
N LEU A 107 15.01 -0.08 19.41
CA LEU A 107 16.46 -0.11 19.63
C LEU A 107 16.86 0.62 20.90
N GLU A 108 16.14 1.69 21.28
CA GLU A 108 16.47 2.49 22.47
C GLU A 108 16.19 1.69 23.75
N ASN A 109 15.01 1.04 23.81
CA ASN A 109 14.60 0.26 24.97
C ASN A 109 15.06 -1.21 24.90
N ARG A 110 15.61 -1.65 23.76
CA ARG A 110 15.98 -3.05 23.48
C ARG A 110 14.83 -4.02 23.68
N GLU A 111 13.66 -3.62 23.24
CA GLU A 111 12.44 -4.41 23.40
C GLU A 111 11.85 -4.82 22.05
N LEU A 112 11.29 -6.03 22.02
CA LEU A 112 10.57 -6.56 20.87
C LEU A 112 9.07 -6.53 21.17
N ILE A 113 8.33 -5.69 20.43
CA ILE A 113 6.90 -5.46 20.63
C ILE A 113 6.13 -6.22 19.56
N LEU A 114 5.11 -6.98 19.96
CA LEU A 114 4.27 -7.72 19.00
C LEU A 114 3.45 -6.74 18.14
N GLY A 115 3.52 -6.94 16.83
CA GLY A 115 2.82 -6.12 15.84
C GLY A 115 3.56 -4.83 15.48
N THR A 116 2.80 -3.85 14.97
CA THR A 116 3.29 -2.51 14.63
C THR A 116 2.77 -1.47 15.62
N SER A 117 3.25 -0.23 15.51
CA SER A 117 2.66 0.90 16.25
C SER A 117 1.17 1.02 15.94
N SER A 118 0.36 1.28 16.96
CA SER A 118 -1.10 1.47 16.81
C SER A 118 -1.46 2.65 15.89
N TRP A 119 -0.59 3.64 15.75
CA TRP A 119 -0.77 4.81 14.90
C TRP A 119 -0.36 4.59 13.45
N ARG A 120 0.51 3.63 13.19
CA ARG A 120 1.04 3.35 11.84
C ARG A 120 -0.06 3.19 10.76
N PRO A 121 -1.15 2.44 10.98
CA PRO A 121 -2.20 2.33 9.98
C PRO A 121 -2.82 3.69 9.61
N TYR A 122 -3.00 4.58 10.58
CA TYR A 122 -3.58 5.92 10.36
C TYR A 122 -2.63 6.86 9.63
N GLU A 123 -1.32 6.77 9.91
CA GLU A 123 -0.30 7.53 9.20
C GLU A 123 -0.29 7.17 7.72
N PHE A 124 -0.25 5.89 7.39
CA PHE A 124 -0.27 5.44 6.00
C PHE A 124 -1.60 5.74 5.30
N ALA A 125 -2.72 5.59 5.97
CA ALA A 125 -4.02 5.99 5.42
C ALA A 125 -4.07 7.48 5.08
N SER A 126 -3.53 8.32 5.95
CA SER A 126 -3.49 9.77 5.74
C SER A 126 -2.59 10.15 4.56
N ILE A 127 -1.41 9.53 4.45
CA ILE A 127 -0.49 9.74 3.33
C ILE A 127 -1.12 9.28 2.02
N THR A 128 -1.70 8.08 2.01
CA THR A 128 -2.38 7.52 0.84
C THR A 128 -3.52 8.43 0.37
N LEU A 129 -4.39 8.84 1.30
CA LEU A 129 -5.48 9.77 0.99
C LEU A 129 -4.96 11.09 0.43
N ALA A 130 -3.93 11.68 1.05
CA ALA A 130 -3.34 12.93 0.58
C ALA A 130 -2.77 12.80 -0.84
N LEU A 131 -2.05 11.70 -1.13
CA LEU A 131 -1.50 11.42 -2.47
C LEU A 131 -2.61 11.21 -3.50
N THR A 132 -3.64 10.44 -3.19
CA THR A 132 -4.78 10.22 -4.06
C THR A 132 -5.47 11.55 -4.38
N LEU A 133 -5.82 12.35 -3.36
CA LEU A 133 -6.44 13.66 -3.55
C LEU A 133 -5.57 14.62 -4.37
N LEU A 134 -4.26 14.58 -4.18
CA LEU A 134 -3.32 15.41 -4.94
C LEU A 134 -3.33 15.02 -6.43
N ILE A 135 -3.12 13.73 -6.72
CA ILE A 135 -3.02 13.20 -8.09
C ILE A 135 -4.34 13.41 -8.82
N GLU A 136 -5.44 12.99 -8.21
CA GLU A 136 -6.77 13.10 -8.82
C GLU A 136 -7.22 14.55 -8.92
N GLY A 137 -6.88 15.41 -7.95
CA GLY A 137 -7.13 16.84 -8.01
C GLY A 137 -6.39 17.54 -9.14
N ILE A 138 -5.14 17.17 -9.40
CA ILE A 138 -4.40 17.67 -10.57
C ILE A 138 -5.11 17.25 -11.87
N ILE A 139 -5.52 15.99 -11.98
CA ILE A 139 -6.23 15.49 -13.17
C ILE A 139 -7.58 16.18 -13.30
N PHE A 140 -8.33 16.38 -12.20
CA PHE A 140 -9.59 17.10 -12.16
C PHE A 140 -9.43 18.53 -12.69
N PHE A 141 -8.38 19.21 -12.26
CA PHE A 141 -8.04 20.53 -12.76
C PHE A 141 -7.69 20.51 -14.26
N LEU A 142 -6.92 19.52 -14.74
CA LEU A 142 -6.54 19.39 -16.14
C LEU A 142 -7.74 19.10 -17.06
N PHE A 143 -8.74 18.36 -16.56
CA PHE A 143 -10.01 18.15 -17.25
C PHE A 143 -10.90 19.40 -17.29
N GLY A 144 -10.44 20.48 -16.66
CA GLY A 144 -11.02 21.81 -16.76
C GLY A 144 -12.14 22.08 -15.77
N TYR A 145 -12.25 21.33 -14.68
CA TYR A 145 -13.15 21.67 -13.59
C TYR A 145 -12.63 22.89 -12.83
N ARG A 146 -13.44 23.93 -12.74
CA ARG A 146 -13.06 25.23 -12.14
C ARG A 146 -14.06 25.70 -11.08
N LYS A 147 -15.31 25.19 -11.08
CA LYS A 147 -16.34 25.62 -10.15
C LYS A 147 -16.06 25.08 -8.75
N TRP A 148 -16.14 25.96 -7.76
CA TRP A 148 -15.96 25.60 -6.35
C TRP A 148 -16.87 24.45 -5.91
N ARG A 149 -18.12 24.45 -6.35
CA ARG A 149 -19.08 23.36 -6.08
C ARG A 149 -18.55 22.01 -6.57
N SER A 150 -17.96 21.94 -7.76
CA SER A 150 -17.43 20.69 -8.32
C SER A 150 -16.24 20.19 -7.48
N TRP A 151 -15.40 21.09 -6.98
CA TRP A 151 -14.29 20.76 -6.08
C TRP A 151 -14.75 20.23 -4.73
N ILE A 152 -15.78 20.84 -4.12
CA ILE A 152 -16.34 20.32 -2.86
C ILE A 152 -16.87 18.89 -3.06
N ILE A 153 -17.63 18.65 -4.13
CA ILE A 153 -18.18 17.32 -4.43
C ILE A 153 -17.04 16.32 -4.66
N PHE A 154 -16.03 16.69 -5.46
CA PHE A 154 -14.85 15.89 -5.68
C PHE A 154 -14.16 15.50 -4.37
N LEU A 155 -13.85 16.47 -3.51
CA LEU A 155 -13.18 16.20 -2.23
C LEU A 155 -14.04 15.31 -1.32
N ALA A 156 -15.34 15.61 -1.20
CA ALA A 156 -16.24 14.85 -0.34
C ALA A 156 -16.36 13.38 -0.80
N VAL A 157 -16.49 13.16 -2.09
CA VAL A 157 -16.62 11.81 -2.67
C VAL A 157 -15.35 11.03 -2.42
N ASN A 158 -14.19 11.59 -2.77
CA ASN A 158 -12.89 10.92 -2.58
C ASN A 158 -12.60 10.60 -1.12
N ILE A 159 -12.87 11.52 -0.18
CA ILE A 159 -12.69 11.26 1.25
C ILE A 159 -13.56 10.08 1.71
N VAL A 160 -14.80 10.01 1.26
CA VAL A 160 -15.73 8.94 1.63
C VAL A 160 -15.33 7.62 1.00
N THR A 161 -15.02 7.59 -0.29
CA THR A 161 -14.66 6.35 -1.01
C THR A 161 -13.34 5.78 -0.53
N GLN A 162 -12.31 6.60 -0.36
CA GLN A 162 -11.01 6.18 0.15
C GLN A 162 -11.07 5.80 1.64
N GLY A 163 -11.86 6.52 2.44
CA GLY A 163 -12.12 6.15 3.83
C GLY A 163 -12.80 4.78 3.93
N PHE A 164 -13.80 4.51 3.08
CA PHE A 164 -14.45 3.20 3.02
C PHE A 164 -13.47 2.10 2.59
N LEU A 165 -12.67 2.34 1.55
CA LEU A 165 -11.65 1.40 1.08
C LEU A 165 -10.66 1.06 2.20
N TYR A 166 -10.19 2.07 2.93
CA TYR A 166 -9.30 1.88 4.07
C TYR A 166 -9.93 0.99 5.16
N VAL A 167 -11.17 1.27 5.57
CA VAL A 167 -11.89 0.47 6.58
C VAL A 167 -12.10 -0.97 6.08
N TRP A 168 -12.47 -1.15 4.82
CA TRP A 168 -12.63 -2.46 4.20
C TRP A 168 -11.34 -3.27 4.26
N LEU A 169 -10.23 -2.69 3.80
CA LEU A 169 -8.94 -3.39 3.78
C LEU A 169 -8.44 -3.72 5.18
N ASN A 170 -8.61 -2.80 6.14
CA ASN A 170 -8.16 -3.01 7.53
C ASN A 170 -8.97 -4.07 8.28
N ASN A 171 -10.29 -4.15 8.06
CA ASN A 171 -11.14 -5.13 8.74
C ASN A 171 -11.07 -6.54 8.13
N GLY A 172 -10.67 -6.63 6.85
CA GLY A 172 -10.65 -7.91 6.13
C GLY A 172 -9.28 -8.58 6.05
N PHE A 173 -8.20 -7.82 6.07
CA PHE A 173 -6.87 -8.32 5.71
C PHE A 173 -5.77 -7.71 6.58
N TYR A 174 -5.58 -8.27 7.76
CA TYR A 174 -4.52 -7.87 8.70
C TYR A 174 -3.17 -8.53 8.38
N PRO A 175 -2.08 -7.90 8.72
CA PRO A 175 -1.58 -6.56 8.36
C PRO A 175 -0.90 -6.58 7.00
N LEU A 176 -0.88 -5.46 6.31
CA LEU A 176 -0.13 -5.23 5.08
C LEU A 176 1.39 -5.30 5.34
N VAL A 177 1.90 -6.47 5.68
CA VAL A 177 3.32 -6.71 5.90
C VAL A 177 3.82 -7.70 4.88
N ASN A 178 4.67 -7.23 4.01
CA ASN A 178 5.66 -7.90 3.16
C ASN A 178 5.27 -9.16 2.35
N ASN A 179 4.13 -9.77 2.60
CA ASN A 179 3.64 -10.88 1.80
C ASN A 179 2.25 -10.52 1.31
N TYR A 180 2.18 -9.72 0.25
CA TYR A 180 0.96 -9.56 -0.52
C TYR A 180 0.55 -10.94 -1.03
N SER A 181 -0.27 -11.61 -0.26
CA SER A 181 -0.92 -12.81 -0.74
C SER A 181 -1.94 -12.44 -1.82
N PHE A 182 -2.17 -13.34 -2.76
CA PHE A 182 -3.17 -13.15 -3.81
C PHE A 182 -4.52 -12.60 -3.30
N PRO A 183 -5.08 -13.04 -2.14
CA PRO A 183 -6.30 -12.46 -1.60
C PRO A 183 -6.23 -10.97 -1.29
N VAL A 184 -5.09 -10.46 -0.83
CA VAL A 184 -4.91 -9.03 -0.51
C VAL A 184 -4.91 -8.20 -1.79
N TYR A 185 -4.16 -8.61 -2.81
CA TYR A 185 -4.19 -7.94 -4.12
C TYR A 185 -5.57 -7.97 -4.76
N PHE A 186 -6.24 -9.12 -4.70
CA PHE A 186 -7.58 -9.28 -5.24
C PHE A 186 -8.57 -8.32 -4.55
N SER A 187 -8.51 -8.24 -3.22
CA SER A 187 -9.38 -7.34 -2.46
C SER A 187 -9.07 -5.86 -2.71
N LEU A 188 -7.81 -5.50 -2.85
CA LEU A 188 -7.40 -4.15 -3.22
C LEU A 188 -7.98 -3.77 -4.59
N VAL A 189 -7.76 -4.60 -5.61
CA VAL A 189 -8.27 -4.37 -6.97
C VAL A 189 -9.81 -4.31 -6.99
N LEU A 190 -10.48 -5.22 -6.28
CA LEU A 190 -11.94 -5.21 -6.17
C LEU A 190 -12.45 -3.94 -5.48
N GLY A 191 -11.79 -3.52 -4.40
CA GLY A 191 -12.11 -2.29 -3.68
C GLY A 191 -11.98 -1.06 -4.58
N GLU A 192 -10.90 -0.95 -5.34
CA GLU A 192 -10.70 0.14 -6.30
C GLU A 192 -11.75 0.15 -7.42
N ILE A 193 -12.16 -1.00 -7.91
CA ILE A 193 -13.25 -1.08 -8.88
C ILE A 193 -14.55 -0.52 -8.29
N LEU A 194 -14.85 -0.84 -7.03
CA LEU A 194 -16.04 -0.31 -6.36
C LEU A 194 -15.94 1.20 -6.13
N VAL A 195 -14.75 1.71 -5.79
CA VAL A 195 -14.47 3.15 -5.71
C VAL A 195 -14.77 3.84 -7.04
N VAL A 196 -14.21 3.35 -8.14
CA VAL A 196 -14.44 3.89 -9.50
C VAL A 196 -15.93 3.92 -9.86
N ILE A 197 -16.67 2.86 -9.55
CA ILE A 197 -18.12 2.79 -9.80
C ILE A 197 -18.86 3.84 -8.97
N ALA A 198 -18.57 3.94 -7.68
CA ALA A 198 -19.21 4.88 -6.76
C ALA A 198 -18.92 6.33 -7.16
N GLU A 199 -17.67 6.67 -7.42
CA GLU A 199 -17.26 8.00 -7.87
C GLU A 199 -17.88 8.38 -9.20
N THR A 200 -17.86 7.47 -10.17
CA THR A 200 -18.52 7.69 -11.47
C THR A 200 -19.99 8.04 -11.26
N ALA A 201 -20.71 7.23 -10.49
CA ALA A 201 -22.14 7.44 -10.25
C ALA A 201 -22.41 8.80 -9.58
N ILE A 202 -21.69 9.10 -8.52
CA ILE A 202 -21.90 10.33 -7.75
C ILE A 202 -21.51 11.57 -8.57
N LEU A 203 -20.34 11.55 -9.21
CA LEU A 203 -19.86 12.72 -9.97
C LEU A 203 -20.74 12.98 -11.20
N LEU A 204 -21.27 11.93 -11.87
CA LEU A 204 -22.22 12.09 -12.99
C LEU A 204 -23.59 12.65 -12.56
N ILE A 205 -24.00 12.39 -11.31
CA ILE A 205 -25.26 12.92 -10.77
C ILE A 205 -25.12 14.37 -10.31
N PHE A 206 -24.05 14.68 -9.61
CA PHE A 206 -23.92 15.95 -8.89
C PHE A 206 -23.10 17.01 -9.62
N ILE A 207 -22.26 16.63 -10.60
CA ILE A 207 -21.43 17.57 -11.37
C ILE A 207 -21.96 17.71 -12.78
N ASN A 208 -22.43 18.93 -13.12
CA ASN A 208 -22.91 19.31 -14.44
C ASN A 208 -22.01 20.34 -15.14
N GLU A 209 -20.74 20.44 -14.70
CA GLU A 209 -19.81 21.45 -15.25
C GLU A 209 -19.25 21.03 -16.62
N ARG A 210 -19.14 19.72 -16.85
CA ARG A 210 -18.62 19.12 -18.08
C ARG A 210 -19.61 18.11 -18.64
N ARG A 211 -19.39 17.69 -19.91
CA ARG A 211 -20.19 16.62 -20.53
C ARG A 211 -19.99 15.32 -19.77
N ARG A 212 -21.02 14.51 -19.65
CA ARG A 212 -20.99 13.23 -18.93
C ARG A 212 -19.82 12.32 -19.34
N ILE A 213 -19.51 12.28 -20.65
CA ILE A 213 -18.39 11.48 -21.16
C ILE A 213 -17.05 11.99 -20.65
N VAL A 214 -16.88 13.31 -20.50
CA VAL A 214 -15.65 13.91 -19.94
C VAL A 214 -15.51 13.56 -18.47
N THR A 215 -16.62 13.61 -17.70
CA THR A 215 -16.63 13.21 -16.30
C THR A 215 -16.29 11.74 -16.13
N PHE A 216 -16.90 10.86 -16.94
CA PHE A 216 -16.59 9.44 -16.94
C PHE A 216 -15.11 9.16 -17.26
N SER A 217 -14.58 9.78 -18.32
CA SER A 217 -13.16 9.63 -18.68
C SER A 217 -12.22 10.16 -17.62
N TYR A 218 -12.58 11.26 -16.95
CA TYR A 218 -11.86 11.79 -15.82
C TYR A 218 -11.74 10.73 -14.71
N VAL A 219 -12.88 10.17 -14.26
CA VAL A 219 -12.88 9.21 -13.13
C VAL A 219 -12.01 8.00 -13.44
N ILE A 220 -12.16 7.41 -14.62
CA ILE A 220 -11.35 6.25 -15.02
C ILE A 220 -9.85 6.61 -15.02
N LEU A 221 -9.47 7.72 -15.67
CA LEU A 221 -8.07 8.09 -15.79
C LEU A 221 -7.48 8.47 -14.43
N ALA A 222 -8.20 9.25 -13.62
CA ALA A 222 -7.73 9.72 -12.33
C ALA A 222 -7.49 8.54 -11.38
N ASN A 223 -8.45 7.65 -11.25
CA ASN A 223 -8.32 6.46 -10.41
C ASN A 223 -7.21 5.51 -10.88
N LEU A 224 -7.07 5.28 -12.20
CA LEU A 224 -5.96 4.48 -12.72
C LEU A 224 -4.59 5.09 -12.37
N VAL A 225 -4.43 6.40 -12.60
CA VAL A 225 -3.16 7.07 -12.31
C VAL A 225 -2.88 7.10 -10.81
N SER A 226 -3.87 7.40 -9.96
CA SER A 226 -3.71 7.42 -8.51
C SER A 226 -3.39 6.04 -7.95
N PHE A 227 -4.05 4.98 -8.45
CA PHE A 227 -3.79 3.60 -8.06
C PHE A 227 -2.34 3.18 -8.33
N PHE A 228 -1.82 3.43 -9.55
CA PHE A 228 -0.44 3.03 -9.88
C PHE A 228 0.60 3.94 -9.24
N ALA A 229 0.41 5.25 -9.29
CA ALA A 229 1.35 6.19 -8.69
C ALA A 229 1.34 6.09 -7.17
N GLY A 230 0.16 6.01 -6.57
CA GLY A 230 -0.01 5.80 -5.13
C GLY A 230 0.58 4.48 -4.68
N GLY A 231 0.27 3.38 -5.37
CA GLY A 231 0.83 2.06 -5.06
C GLY A 231 2.35 2.00 -5.16
N TYR A 232 2.95 2.65 -6.18
CA TYR A 232 4.40 2.76 -6.31
C TYR A 232 5.03 3.56 -5.17
N LEU A 233 4.48 4.74 -4.86
CA LEU A 233 4.99 5.60 -3.79
C LEU A 233 4.86 4.93 -2.42
N ILE A 234 3.71 4.34 -2.12
CA ILE A 234 3.49 3.61 -0.87
C ILE A 234 4.48 2.46 -0.73
N ASN A 235 4.67 1.65 -1.78
CA ASN A 235 5.64 0.55 -1.75
C ASN A 235 7.09 1.04 -1.56
N ALA A 236 7.42 2.26 -1.95
CA ALA A 236 8.73 2.85 -1.68
C ALA A 236 8.86 3.36 -0.23
N MET A 237 7.74 3.73 0.39
CA MET A 237 7.71 4.32 1.74
C MET A 237 7.61 3.26 2.85
N ILE A 238 6.91 2.17 2.57
CA ILE A 238 6.70 1.01 3.44
C ILE A 238 7.54 -0.15 2.95
#